data_4dd25cb37c7b54c033c1f0b456de4742
#
_entry.id   4dd25cb37c7b54c033c1f0b456de4742
#
_cell.length_a   1.000
_cell.length_b   1.000
_cell.length_c   1.000
_cell.angle_alpha   90.00
_cell.angle_beta   90.00
_cell.angle_gamma   90.00
#
_symmetry.space_group_name_H-M   'P 1'
#
loop_
_entity.id
_entity.type
_entity.pdbx_description
1 polymer ?
#
loop_
_entity_poly.entity_id
_entity_poly.type
_entity_poly.pdbx_seq_one_letter_code
_entity_poly.pdbx_strand_id
1 'polypeptide(L)'
;MMLFFYKDFSRPAGRALKTAVKLAGQQGFASAHTGHLLLALLRQHGSAAAEFLHNRNISEGAVRQLVRQEGANRPRHLNRHDVSPELTRAMEFARLGAHSSRSRKAGTEHLLCALLEDDQCTAGVWMRGLGLELPQAARECRLLTGQLVLPGPPRAVARTGSRPSDKYGRDLTRMAQEGELDPVLCRESELARMEEI
;
A
#
# COMPACT_ATOMS: atom_id res chain seq x y z
N MET A 1 -2.45 -17.19 -13.75
CA MET A 1 -1.90 -18.02 -12.66
C MET A 1 -1.99 -17.24 -11.35
N MET A 2 -3.23 -17.10 -10.77
CA MET A 2 -3.54 -16.17 -9.66
C MET A 2 -4.22 -16.87 -8.47
N LEU A 3 -3.84 -18.13 -8.16
CA LEU A 3 -4.53 -18.97 -7.16
C LEU A 3 -4.12 -18.71 -5.69
N PHE A 4 -3.17 -17.77 -5.41
CA PHE A 4 -2.56 -17.67 -4.07
C PHE A 4 -2.92 -16.43 -3.26
N PHE A 5 -3.62 -15.43 -3.81
CA PHE A 5 -3.74 -14.12 -3.20
C PHE A 5 -4.44 -14.08 -1.83
N TYR A 6 -5.45 -14.91 -1.59
CA TYR A 6 -6.19 -14.85 -0.32
C TYR A 6 -5.44 -15.42 0.90
N LYS A 7 -4.43 -16.26 0.69
CA LYS A 7 -3.64 -16.85 1.79
C LYS A 7 -2.70 -15.82 2.44
N ASP A 8 -2.29 -14.82 1.67
CA ASP A 8 -1.37 -13.77 2.12
C ASP A 8 -2.08 -12.66 2.90
N PHE A 9 -3.42 -12.71 2.96
CA PHE A 9 -4.22 -11.74 3.68
C PHE A 9 -4.68 -12.26 5.04
N SER A 10 -4.81 -11.33 5.99
CA SER A 10 -5.44 -11.61 7.28
C SER A 10 -6.91 -11.99 7.10
N ARG A 11 -7.51 -12.63 8.12
CA ARG A 11 -8.94 -13.00 8.06
C ARG A 11 -9.85 -11.79 7.79
N PRO A 12 -9.66 -10.61 8.43
CA PRO A 12 -10.44 -9.42 8.11
C PRO A 12 -10.23 -8.93 6.68
N ALA A 13 -8.99 -8.81 6.23
CA ALA A 13 -8.68 -8.38 4.86
C ALA A 13 -9.26 -9.34 3.80
N GLY A 14 -9.14 -10.64 4.01
CA GLY A 14 -9.75 -11.65 3.14
C GLY A 14 -11.28 -11.58 3.11
N ARG A 15 -11.94 -11.22 4.24
CA ARG A 15 -13.39 -10.96 4.27
C ARG A 15 -13.75 -9.71 3.48
N ALA A 16 -12.97 -8.62 3.61
CA ALA A 16 -13.19 -7.40 2.84
C ALA A 16 -13.12 -7.66 1.33
N LEU A 17 -12.10 -8.38 0.87
CA LEU A 17 -11.96 -8.74 -0.54
C LEU A 17 -13.14 -9.59 -1.06
N LYS A 18 -13.58 -10.59 -0.29
CA LYS A 18 -14.77 -11.39 -0.65
C LYS A 18 -16.05 -10.54 -0.69
N THR A 19 -16.19 -9.63 0.26
CA THR A 19 -17.34 -8.71 0.31
C THR A 19 -17.32 -7.76 -0.88
N ALA A 20 -16.15 -7.26 -1.29
CA ALA A 20 -16.01 -6.41 -2.47
C ALA A 20 -16.51 -7.11 -3.75
N VAL A 21 -16.10 -8.36 -3.97
CA VAL A 21 -16.57 -9.17 -5.12
C VAL A 21 -18.08 -9.39 -5.06
N LYS A 22 -18.63 -9.73 -3.87
CA LYS A 22 -20.06 -9.91 -3.69
C LYS A 22 -20.84 -8.62 -3.99
N LEU A 23 -20.36 -7.47 -3.54
CA LEU A 23 -20.98 -6.17 -3.79
C LEU A 23 -20.99 -5.83 -5.27
N ALA A 24 -19.87 -6.03 -5.97
CA ALA A 24 -19.76 -5.82 -7.40
C ALA A 24 -20.79 -6.67 -8.17
N GLY A 25 -20.92 -7.95 -7.84
CA GLY A 25 -21.90 -8.85 -8.44
C GLY A 25 -23.34 -8.42 -8.16
N GLN A 26 -23.66 -8.01 -6.94
CA GLN A 26 -25.01 -7.52 -6.57
C GLN A 26 -25.41 -6.27 -7.32
N GLN A 27 -24.46 -5.44 -7.72
CA GLN A 27 -24.69 -4.18 -8.42
C GLN A 27 -24.53 -4.29 -9.94
N GLY A 28 -24.27 -5.50 -10.45
CA GLY A 28 -24.24 -5.78 -11.87
C GLY A 28 -22.93 -5.42 -12.58
N PHE A 29 -21.85 -5.19 -11.83
CA PHE A 29 -20.53 -4.98 -12.41
C PHE A 29 -19.96 -6.28 -12.98
N ALA A 30 -19.12 -6.14 -14.02
CA ALA A 30 -18.43 -7.28 -14.63
C ALA A 30 -17.25 -7.79 -13.77
N SER A 31 -16.69 -6.91 -12.93
CA SER A 31 -15.58 -7.22 -12.03
C SER A 31 -15.61 -6.32 -10.79
N ALA A 32 -15.00 -6.77 -9.71
CA ALA A 32 -14.82 -5.95 -8.52
C ALA A 32 -13.67 -4.95 -8.74
N HIS A 33 -13.90 -3.68 -8.46
CA HIS A 33 -12.89 -2.62 -8.53
C HIS A 33 -12.59 -2.04 -7.13
N THR A 34 -11.65 -1.11 -7.06
CA THR A 34 -11.16 -0.53 -5.79
C THR A 34 -12.24 0.17 -4.98
N GLY A 35 -13.25 0.78 -5.62
CA GLY A 35 -14.40 1.38 -4.93
C GLY A 35 -15.26 0.35 -4.17
N HIS A 36 -15.42 -0.88 -4.70
CA HIS A 36 -16.09 -1.96 -3.96
C HIS A 36 -15.26 -2.40 -2.75
N LEU A 37 -13.92 -2.41 -2.88
CA LEU A 37 -13.03 -2.70 -1.76
C LEU A 37 -13.12 -1.61 -0.69
N LEU A 38 -13.15 -0.32 -1.07
CA LEU A 38 -13.33 0.79 -0.13
C LEU A 38 -14.63 0.63 0.66
N LEU A 39 -15.74 0.34 -0.01
CA LEU A 39 -17.03 0.08 0.65
C LEU A 39 -16.97 -1.14 1.57
N ALA A 40 -16.28 -2.19 1.15
CA ALA A 40 -16.12 -3.40 1.96
C ALA A 40 -15.25 -3.18 3.21
N LEU A 41 -14.24 -2.31 3.13
CA LEU A 41 -13.41 -1.92 4.27
C LEU A 41 -14.22 -1.11 5.29
N LEU A 42 -15.03 -0.14 4.84
CA LEU A 42 -15.91 0.65 5.70
C LEU A 42 -16.94 -0.20 6.47
N ARG A 43 -17.40 -1.30 5.86
CA ARG A 43 -18.31 -2.26 6.51
C ARG A 43 -17.66 -3.16 7.54
N GLN A 44 -16.35 -3.18 7.62
CA GLN A 44 -15.63 -3.95 8.63
C GLN A 44 -15.46 -3.14 9.92
N HIS A 45 -16.53 -2.95 10.67
CA HIS A 45 -16.50 -2.26 11.96
C HIS A 45 -15.43 -2.85 12.88
N GLY A 46 -14.70 -1.98 13.59
CA GLY A 46 -13.59 -2.37 14.46
C GLY A 46 -12.30 -2.78 13.73
N SER A 47 -12.21 -2.55 12.42
CA SER A 47 -10.95 -2.69 11.69
C SER A 47 -10.20 -1.35 11.66
N ALA A 48 -8.86 -1.39 11.71
CA ALA A 48 -8.03 -0.19 11.64
C ALA A 48 -8.34 0.66 10.39
N ALA A 49 -8.65 0.03 9.26
CA ALA A 49 -9.04 0.73 8.04
C ALA A 49 -10.38 1.47 8.18
N ALA A 50 -11.39 0.83 8.78
CA ALA A 50 -12.70 1.46 8.98
C ALA A 50 -12.60 2.65 9.94
N GLU A 51 -11.89 2.50 11.05
CA GLU A 51 -11.67 3.56 12.04
C GLU A 51 -10.92 4.75 11.41
N PHE A 52 -9.87 4.46 10.62
CA PHE A 52 -9.11 5.48 9.92
C PHE A 52 -9.99 6.31 8.96
N LEU A 53 -10.86 5.65 8.19
CA LEU A 53 -11.77 6.31 7.25
C LEU A 53 -12.87 7.10 7.97
N HIS A 54 -13.44 6.54 9.03
CA HIS A 54 -14.46 7.23 9.83
C HIS A 54 -13.93 8.51 10.50
N ASN A 55 -12.72 8.47 11.04
CA ASN A 55 -12.07 9.63 11.64
C ASN A 55 -11.83 10.77 10.65
N ARG A 56 -11.94 10.49 9.33
CA ARG A 56 -11.81 11.46 8.24
C ARG A 56 -13.11 11.74 7.52
N ASN A 57 -14.24 11.46 8.18
CA ASN A 57 -15.58 11.69 7.67
C ASN A 57 -15.92 10.94 6.37
N ILE A 58 -15.18 9.88 6.03
CA ILE A 58 -15.56 9.01 4.91
C ILE A 58 -16.61 8.02 5.40
N SER A 59 -17.86 8.26 5.03
CA SER A 59 -18.98 7.44 5.47
C SER A 59 -19.30 6.32 4.49
N GLU A 60 -19.78 5.18 5.04
CA GLU A 60 -20.28 4.06 4.22
C GLU A 60 -21.40 4.51 3.28
N GLY A 61 -22.30 5.41 3.76
CA GLY A 61 -23.44 5.91 2.99
C GLY A 61 -23.01 6.65 1.73
N ALA A 62 -22.01 7.55 1.84
CA ALA A 62 -21.49 8.32 0.72
C ALA A 62 -20.85 7.39 -0.33
N VAL A 63 -19.98 6.47 0.09
CA VAL A 63 -19.34 5.54 -0.84
C VAL A 63 -20.36 4.58 -1.47
N ARG A 64 -21.34 4.11 -0.71
CA ARG A 64 -22.44 3.27 -1.25
C ARG A 64 -23.24 3.99 -2.34
N GLN A 65 -23.48 5.29 -2.19
CA GLN A 65 -24.18 6.08 -3.20
C GLN A 65 -23.37 6.17 -4.49
N LEU A 66 -22.05 6.43 -4.41
CA LEU A 66 -21.16 6.46 -5.56
C LEU A 66 -21.14 5.12 -6.30
N VAL A 67 -21.01 4.01 -5.58
CA VAL A 67 -21.05 2.67 -6.18
C VAL A 67 -22.38 2.41 -6.90
N ARG A 68 -23.50 2.86 -6.34
CA ARG A 68 -24.83 2.69 -6.98
C ARG A 68 -25.00 3.51 -8.25
N GLN A 69 -24.41 4.69 -8.33
CA GLN A 69 -24.49 5.55 -9.52
C GLN A 69 -23.79 4.93 -10.74
N GLU A 70 -22.73 4.16 -10.51
CA GLU A 70 -21.96 3.49 -11.57
C GLU A 70 -22.50 2.10 -11.93
N GLY A 71 -23.36 1.52 -11.09
CA GLY A 71 -23.86 0.15 -11.25
C GLY A 71 -24.93 0.00 -12.33
N ALA A 72 -24.91 -1.16 -13.01
CA ALA A 72 -25.89 -1.48 -14.06
C ALA A 72 -27.23 -2.05 -13.54
N ASN A 73 -27.43 -2.14 -12.22
CA ASN A 73 -28.62 -2.68 -11.54
C ASN A 73 -29.10 -4.09 -11.98
N ARG A 74 -28.25 -4.85 -12.65
CA ARG A 74 -28.52 -6.25 -13.04
C ARG A 74 -27.58 -7.19 -12.31
N PRO A 75 -28.01 -7.83 -11.21
CA PRO A 75 -27.13 -8.72 -10.44
C PRO A 75 -26.46 -9.79 -11.31
N ARG A 76 -25.18 -10.01 -11.07
CA ARG A 76 -24.35 -11.02 -11.72
C ARG A 76 -23.66 -11.87 -10.66
N HIS A 77 -23.43 -13.13 -10.99
CA HIS A 77 -22.58 -13.98 -10.17
C HIS A 77 -21.12 -13.75 -10.56
N LEU A 78 -20.32 -13.26 -9.62
CA LEU A 78 -18.89 -13.07 -9.81
C LEU A 78 -18.09 -14.12 -9.03
N ASN A 79 -17.04 -14.61 -9.64
CA ASN A 79 -16.07 -15.50 -9.01
C ASN A 79 -14.99 -14.65 -8.30
N ARG A 80 -14.19 -15.30 -7.46
CA ARG A 80 -13.08 -14.64 -6.73
C ARG A 80 -12.02 -14.01 -7.63
N HIS A 81 -12.00 -14.39 -8.92
CA HIS A 81 -11.03 -13.95 -9.91
C HIS A 81 -11.55 -12.79 -10.77
N ASP A 82 -12.83 -12.46 -10.64
CA ASP A 82 -13.45 -11.37 -11.38
C ASP A 82 -13.15 -10.03 -10.69
N VAL A 83 -11.88 -9.67 -10.70
CA VAL A 83 -11.32 -8.44 -10.12
C VAL A 83 -10.70 -7.58 -11.22
N SER A 84 -10.84 -6.26 -11.08
CA SER A 84 -10.26 -5.31 -12.03
C SER A 84 -8.73 -5.29 -11.92
N PRO A 85 -8.02 -4.84 -12.97
CA PRO A 85 -6.57 -4.67 -12.92
C PRO A 85 -6.12 -3.71 -11.81
N GLU A 86 -6.88 -2.65 -11.53
CA GLU A 86 -6.57 -1.71 -10.45
C GLU A 86 -6.69 -2.37 -9.07
N LEU A 87 -7.72 -3.20 -8.85
CA LEU A 87 -7.86 -3.93 -7.59
C LEU A 87 -6.75 -4.98 -7.43
N THR A 88 -6.34 -5.62 -8.52
CA THR A 88 -5.20 -6.55 -8.51
C THR A 88 -3.92 -5.83 -8.10
N ARG A 89 -3.62 -4.66 -8.68
CA ARG A 89 -2.45 -3.84 -8.28
C ARG A 89 -2.51 -3.44 -6.82
N ALA A 90 -3.68 -3.00 -6.33
CA ALA A 90 -3.86 -2.65 -4.92
C ALA A 90 -3.60 -3.84 -3.99
N MET A 91 -4.04 -5.04 -4.36
CA MET A 91 -3.77 -6.26 -3.59
C MET A 91 -2.27 -6.61 -3.55
N GLU A 92 -1.57 -6.47 -4.68
CA GLU A 92 -0.12 -6.69 -4.77
C GLU A 92 0.64 -5.68 -3.93
N PHE A 93 0.27 -4.40 -4.02
CA PHE A 93 0.88 -3.34 -3.23
C PHE A 93 0.68 -3.57 -1.72
N ALA A 94 -0.53 -3.94 -1.30
CA ALA A 94 -0.83 -4.27 0.10
C ALA A 94 0.02 -5.45 0.61
N ARG A 95 0.26 -6.46 -0.22
CA ARG A 95 1.12 -7.59 0.11
C ARG A 95 2.59 -7.19 0.27
N LEU A 96 3.10 -6.38 -0.66
CA LEU A 96 4.45 -5.83 -0.56
C LEU A 96 4.62 -4.95 0.68
N GLY A 97 3.62 -4.11 0.99
CA GLY A 97 3.59 -3.29 2.19
C GLY A 97 3.63 -4.12 3.48
N ALA A 98 2.89 -5.22 3.54
CA ALA A 98 2.93 -6.15 4.67
C ALA A 98 4.32 -6.79 4.82
N HIS A 99 4.95 -7.15 3.71
CA HIS A 99 6.31 -7.70 3.74
C HIS A 99 7.31 -6.66 4.26
N SER A 100 7.20 -5.41 3.81
CA SER A 100 8.08 -4.30 4.25
C SER A 100 7.91 -3.99 5.74
N SER A 101 6.68 -4.06 6.27
CA SER A 101 6.39 -3.89 7.70
C SER A 101 6.66 -5.14 8.54
N ARG A 102 7.26 -6.18 7.97
CA ARG A 102 7.50 -7.48 8.60
C ARG A 102 6.23 -8.15 9.14
N SER A 103 5.08 -7.79 8.59
CA SER A 103 3.81 -8.42 8.93
C SER A 103 3.67 -9.75 8.20
N ARG A 104 3.27 -10.80 8.92
CA ARG A 104 3.11 -12.14 8.34
C ARG A 104 2.03 -12.20 7.26
N LYS A 105 1.04 -11.31 7.32
CA LYS A 105 -0.09 -11.23 6.39
C LYS A 105 -0.51 -9.78 6.19
N ALA A 106 -0.97 -9.46 4.99
CA ALA A 106 -1.55 -8.16 4.71
C ALA A 106 -2.89 -7.98 5.43
N GLY A 107 -3.01 -6.94 6.23
CA GLY A 107 -4.21 -6.55 6.96
C GLY A 107 -5.08 -5.56 6.18
N THR A 108 -6.17 -5.13 6.81
CA THR A 108 -7.07 -4.10 6.25
C THR A 108 -6.38 -2.76 6.09
N GLU A 109 -5.46 -2.43 6.97
CA GLU A 109 -4.61 -1.25 6.96
C GLU A 109 -3.70 -1.22 5.74
N HIS A 110 -3.12 -2.36 5.36
CA HIS A 110 -2.28 -2.46 4.15
C HIS A 110 -3.10 -2.30 2.86
N LEU A 111 -4.32 -2.86 2.83
CA LEU A 111 -5.26 -2.65 1.73
C LEU A 111 -5.66 -1.18 1.62
N LEU A 112 -5.93 -0.52 2.74
CA LEU A 112 -6.24 0.90 2.75
C LEU A 112 -5.06 1.75 2.26
N CYS A 113 -3.84 1.48 2.73
CA CYS A 113 -2.64 2.16 2.24
C CYS A 113 -2.51 2.04 0.72
N ALA A 114 -2.75 0.85 0.17
CA ALA A 114 -2.69 0.62 -1.27
C ALA A 114 -3.71 1.47 -2.04
N LEU A 115 -4.92 1.68 -1.49
CA LEU A 115 -5.93 2.54 -2.09
C LEU A 115 -5.58 4.03 -2.00
N LEU A 116 -4.89 4.45 -0.94
CA LEU A 116 -4.48 5.85 -0.73
C LEU A 116 -3.27 6.25 -1.58
N GLU A 117 -2.44 5.28 -1.96
CA GLU A 117 -1.24 5.50 -2.79
C GLU A 117 -1.56 5.65 -4.29
N ASP A 118 -2.63 5.05 -4.76
CA ASP A 118 -3.06 5.12 -6.17
C ASP A 118 -4.19 6.17 -6.30
N ASP A 119 -3.83 7.41 -6.57
CA ASP A 119 -4.77 8.53 -6.71
C ASP A 119 -5.62 8.44 -8.00
N GLN A 120 -5.26 7.58 -8.93
CA GLN A 120 -5.97 7.36 -10.19
C GLN A 120 -6.97 6.19 -10.09
N CYS A 121 -6.89 5.35 -9.07
CA CYS A 121 -7.86 4.28 -8.90
C CYS A 121 -9.24 4.83 -8.50
N THR A 122 -10.29 4.07 -8.80
CA THR A 122 -11.69 4.47 -8.49
C THR A 122 -11.86 4.89 -7.03
N ALA A 123 -11.30 4.15 -6.09
CA ALA A 123 -11.36 4.51 -4.67
C ALA A 123 -10.64 5.82 -4.35
N GLY A 124 -9.46 6.07 -4.94
CA GLY A 124 -8.69 7.30 -4.78
C GLY A 124 -9.46 8.51 -5.29
N VAL A 125 -10.04 8.41 -6.49
CA VAL A 125 -10.88 9.46 -7.08
C VAL A 125 -12.07 9.77 -6.17
N TRP A 126 -12.76 8.77 -5.65
CA TRP A 126 -13.91 8.97 -4.76
C TRP A 126 -13.52 9.58 -3.41
N MET A 127 -12.45 9.08 -2.78
CA MET A 127 -11.96 9.63 -1.51
C MET A 127 -11.57 11.11 -1.64
N ARG A 128 -10.90 11.47 -2.75
CA ARG A 128 -10.58 12.88 -3.05
C ARG A 128 -11.85 13.72 -3.27
N GLY A 129 -12.82 13.19 -4.01
CA GLY A 129 -14.13 13.83 -4.21
C GLY A 129 -14.93 14.03 -2.91
N LEU A 130 -14.70 13.19 -1.90
CA LEU A 130 -15.24 13.33 -0.55
C LEU A 130 -14.40 14.23 0.36
N GLY A 131 -13.37 14.91 -0.17
CA GLY A 131 -12.56 15.88 0.56
C GLY A 131 -11.36 15.30 1.31
N LEU A 132 -10.95 14.05 1.02
CA LEU A 132 -9.76 13.46 1.63
C LEU A 132 -8.48 13.89 0.90
N GLU A 133 -7.54 14.45 1.65
CA GLU A 133 -6.17 14.73 1.19
C GLU A 133 -5.35 13.45 1.11
N LEU A 134 -5.33 12.81 -0.06
CA LEU A 134 -4.72 11.48 -0.25
C LEU A 134 -3.24 11.41 0.16
N PRO A 135 -2.36 12.40 -0.21
CA PRO A 135 -0.94 12.30 0.17
C PRO A 135 -0.71 12.34 1.68
N GLN A 136 -1.50 13.14 2.40
CA GLN A 136 -1.44 13.20 3.85
C GLN A 136 -1.98 11.91 4.47
N ALA A 137 -3.16 11.46 4.03
CA ALA A 137 -3.78 10.24 4.51
C ALA A 137 -2.90 9.00 4.26
N ALA A 138 -2.23 8.92 3.11
CA ALA A 138 -1.28 7.86 2.79
C ALA A 138 -0.09 7.84 3.76
N ARG A 139 0.50 9.01 4.05
CA ARG A 139 1.60 9.11 5.03
C ARG A 139 1.19 8.63 6.42
N GLU A 140 0.02 9.05 6.88
CA GLU A 140 -0.50 8.65 8.18
C GLU A 140 -0.85 7.16 8.23
N CYS A 141 -1.40 6.61 7.13
CA CYS A 141 -1.67 5.19 7.02
C CYS A 141 -0.38 4.34 7.05
N ARG A 142 0.70 4.81 6.41
CA ARG A 142 2.01 4.17 6.50
C ARG A 142 2.56 4.14 7.93
N LEU A 143 2.33 5.17 8.72
CA LEU A 143 2.72 5.18 10.14
C LEU A 143 1.97 4.08 10.90
N LEU A 144 0.67 3.91 10.65
CA LEU A 144 -0.13 2.86 11.29
C LEU A 144 0.34 1.44 10.91
N THR A 145 0.81 1.26 9.68
CA THR A 145 1.30 -0.04 9.21
C THR A 145 2.75 -0.33 9.61
N GLY A 146 3.45 0.63 10.22
CA GLY A 146 4.88 0.53 10.51
C GLY A 146 5.77 0.54 9.26
N GLN A 147 5.23 0.92 8.10
CA GLN A 147 5.99 1.02 6.84
C GLN A 147 6.89 2.26 6.79
N LEU A 148 6.55 3.31 7.54
CA LEU A 148 7.43 4.45 7.76
C LEU A 148 8.27 4.16 9.00
N VAL A 149 9.44 3.62 8.79
CA VAL A 149 10.54 3.94 9.67
C VAL A 149 10.84 5.42 9.38
N LEU A 150 10.31 6.34 10.21
CA LEU A 150 10.88 7.68 10.24
C LEU A 150 12.40 7.46 10.36
N PRO A 151 13.23 8.08 9.51
CA PRO A 151 14.65 8.14 9.82
C PRO A 151 14.69 8.82 11.18
N GLY A 152 14.80 8.00 12.23
CA GLY A 152 15.16 8.51 13.54
C GLY A 152 16.41 9.34 13.33
N PRO A 153 16.66 10.37 14.13
CA PRO A 153 17.94 11.03 14.11
C PRO A 153 18.98 9.92 14.11
N PRO A 154 20.04 10.00 13.29
CA PRO A 154 21.00 8.94 13.18
C PRO A 154 21.37 8.55 14.61
N ARG A 155 20.83 7.42 15.04
CA ARG A 155 21.20 6.86 16.32
C ARG A 155 22.68 6.69 16.19
N ALA A 156 23.43 7.55 16.86
CA ALA A 156 24.82 7.30 17.13
C ALA A 156 24.83 5.94 17.85
N VAL A 157 24.92 4.90 17.04
CA VAL A 157 25.13 3.55 17.53
C VAL A 157 26.54 3.63 18.06
N ALA A 158 26.65 3.79 19.37
CA ALA A 158 27.90 3.48 20.05
C ALA A 158 28.20 2.03 19.67
N ARG A 159 29.03 1.86 18.64
CA ARG A 159 29.47 0.56 18.16
C ARG A 159 30.50 0.03 19.14
N THR A 160 30.02 -0.56 20.22
CA THR A 160 30.81 -1.46 21.03
C THR A 160 30.60 -2.88 20.51
N GLY A 161 31.44 -3.28 19.58
CA GLY A 161 31.44 -4.63 19.01
C GLY A 161 31.81 -4.63 17.54
N SER A 162 32.98 -5.14 17.18
CA SER A 162 33.42 -5.34 15.80
C SER A 162 32.51 -6.37 15.14
N ARG A 163 31.81 -5.97 14.05
CA ARG A 163 31.07 -6.92 13.22
C ARG A 163 32.05 -7.83 12.50
N PRO A 164 31.68 -9.08 12.20
CA PRO A 164 32.56 -9.95 11.37
C PRO A 164 32.96 -9.32 10.02
N SER A 165 32.09 -8.45 9.47
CA SER A 165 32.37 -7.67 8.26
C SER A 165 33.52 -6.65 8.43
N ASP A 166 33.76 -6.15 9.64
CA ASP A 166 34.80 -5.16 9.89
C ASP A 166 36.21 -5.79 9.80
N LYS A 167 36.29 -7.13 9.86
CA LYS A 167 37.51 -7.89 9.67
C LYS A 167 37.88 -8.10 8.20
N TYR A 168 36.90 -8.09 7.30
CA TYR A 168 37.07 -8.50 5.90
C TYR A 168 36.55 -7.47 4.89
N GLY A 169 35.87 -6.40 5.34
CA GLY A 169 35.30 -5.35 4.48
C GLY A 169 35.86 -3.97 4.83
N ARG A 170 36.04 -3.13 3.81
CA ARG A 170 36.34 -1.71 3.97
C ARG A 170 35.02 -0.93 3.96
N ASP A 171 34.82 -0.03 4.92
CA ASP A 171 33.68 0.88 4.95
C ASP A 171 33.95 2.06 4.00
N LEU A 172 33.57 1.89 2.73
CA LEU A 172 33.81 2.91 1.69
C LEU A 172 33.07 4.22 1.98
N THR A 173 31.94 4.18 2.70
CA THR A 173 31.20 5.38 3.08
C THR A 173 32.00 6.22 4.07
N ARG A 174 32.65 5.59 5.04
CA ARG A 174 33.51 6.27 6.00
C ARG A 174 34.76 6.81 5.31
N MET A 175 35.42 6.02 4.46
CA MET A 175 36.59 6.43 3.71
C MET A 175 36.28 7.64 2.79
N ALA A 176 35.06 7.69 2.21
CA ALA A 176 34.63 8.85 1.42
C ALA A 176 34.48 10.12 2.28
N GLN A 177 33.92 9.97 3.48
CA GLN A 177 33.76 11.10 4.41
C GLN A 177 35.09 11.59 4.98
N GLU A 178 36.04 10.70 5.19
CA GLU A 178 37.40 10.98 5.69
C GLU A 178 38.37 11.43 4.57
N GLY A 179 37.89 11.45 3.30
CA GLY A 179 38.70 11.86 2.15
C GLY A 179 39.81 10.85 1.76
N GLU A 180 39.70 9.60 2.22
CA GLU A 180 40.68 8.55 2.00
C GLU A 180 40.46 7.78 0.69
N LEU A 181 39.42 8.13 -0.09
CA LEU A 181 39.20 7.52 -1.40
C LEU A 181 39.97 8.27 -2.47
N ASP A 182 40.61 7.52 -3.34
CA ASP A 182 41.26 8.09 -4.52
C ASP A 182 40.23 8.80 -5.43
N PRO A 183 40.58 9.95 -6.02
CA PRO A 183 39.68 10.64 -6.93
C PRO A 183 39.38 9.77 -8.14
N VAL A 184 38.11 9.70 -8.51
CA VAL A 184 37.67 8.95 -9.70
C VAL A 184 38.13 9.68 -10.94
N LEU A 185 39.21 9.19 -11.54
CA LEU A 185 39.77 9.70 -12.79
C LEU A 185 39.30 8.84 -13.96
N CYS A 186 39.00 9.46 -15.09
CA CYS A 186 38.68 8.80 -16.37
C CYS A 186 37.37 8.00 -16.43
N ARG A 187 36.34 8.36 -15.61
CA ARG A 187 34.98 7.75 -15.66
C ARG A 187 33.86 8.76 -15.82
N GLU A 188 34.15 9.89 -16.44
CA GLU A 188 33.19 10.99 -16.62
C GLU A 188 31.94 10.58 -17.42
N SER A 189 32.07 9.69 -18.41
CA SER A 189 30.95 9.17 -19.19
C SER A 189 30.03 8.22 -18.41
N GLU A 190 30.55 7.53 -17.40
CA GLU A 190 29.78 6.63 -16.55
C GLU A 190 29.08 7.40 -15.43
N LEU A 191 29.74 8.44 -14.90
CA LEU A 191 29.14 9.36 -13.92
C LEU A 191 27.99 10.15 -14.53
N ALA A 192 28.15 10.68 -15.76
CA ALA A 192 27.07 11.38 -16.46
C ALA A 192 25.84 10.50 -16.69
N ARG A 193 26.03 9.20 -16.95
CA ARG A 193 24.92 8.24 -17.07
C ARG A 193 24.19 7.96 -15.76
N MET A 194 24.84 8.13 -14.62
CA MET A 194 24.23 7.94 -13.31
C MET A 194 23.41 9.14 -12.85
N GLU A 195 23.69 10.33 -13.38
CA GLU A 195 22.95 11.57 -13.11
C GLU A 195 21.66 11.67 -13.94
N GLU A 196 21.49 10.87 -15.00
CA GLU A 196 20.28 10.84 -15.87
C GLU A 196 19.21 9.85 -15.39
N ILE A 197 19.39 9.14 -14.26
CA ILE A 197 18.44 8.18 -13.69
C ILE A 197 17.75 8.78 -12.45
#